data_74e5cda568000ca7c8c1c0ecf9b0c670
#
_entry.id   74e5cda568000ca7c8c1c0ecf9b0c670
#
_cell.length_a   1.000
_cell.length_b   1.000
_cell.length_c   1.000
_cell.angle_alpha   90.00
_cell.angle_beta   90.00
_cell.angle_gamma   90.00
#
_symmetry.space_group_name_H-M   'P 1'
#
loop_
_entity.id
_entity.type
_entity.pdbx_description
1 polymer ?
#
loop_
_entity_poly.entity_id
_entity_poly.type
_entity_poly.pdbx_seq_one_letter_code
_entity_poly.pdbx_strand_id
1 'polypeptide(L)'
;MKKLLCLFGALALVLTSCSSDDNKEESAILPKTIKYSSVAYPSENSTSVVTYNGTKIVSMKDETGRTDYTYDGNLVVKETNYDTESGKDIISDITTYKYTNGKLTESLYAEGFSTEFPNGEYNSRIVFTHNADGTVKRERYNVNGTIETKSVYSEVLTFANGNLVKSVQTDSQSGSVFTAEYEYDNKNNPYKNIAGFNLLIDHSEGEGSVYSSVNNIVKYTASYSNETPNVYKSEIVYDANNFLSKVTNFKRDGITPAESFEFTY
;
A
#
# COMPACT_ATOMS: atom_id res chain seq x y z
N MET A 1 60.49 -53.72 -28.22
CA MET A 1 59.79 -54.54 -29.26
C MET A 1 58.27 -54.30 -29.05
N LYS A 2 57.63 -53.84 -30.15
CA LYS A 2 56.19 -54.06 -30.47
C LYS A 2 55.17 -53.41 -29.49
N LYS A 3 54.10 -52.76 -29.92
CA LYS A 3 53.58 -52.23 -31.21
C LYS A 3 52.53 -51.20 -30.91
N LEU A 4 52.49 -50.15 -31.74
CA LEU A 4 51.37 -49.24 -31.92
C LEU A 4 50.05 -49.98 -32.13
N LEU A 5 48.96 -49.44 -31.60
CA LEU A 5 47.65 -49.47 -32.26
C LEU A 5 46.90 -48.20 -32.00
N CYS A 6 46.71 -47.41 -33.06
CA CYS A 6 45.80 -46.28 -33.13
C CYS A 6 44.36 -46.83 -33.16
N LEU A 7 43.48 -46.22 -32.37
CA LEU A 7 42.05 -46.34 -32.60
C LEU A 7 41.43 -44.93 -32.66
N PHE A 8 41.04 -44.58 -33.86
CA PHE A 8 40.20 -43.43 -34.14
C PHE A 8 38.82 -43.69 -33.58
N GLY A 9 38.41 -42.97 -32.55
CA GLY A 9 37.04 -42.91 -32.06
C GLY A 9 36.38 -41.61 -32.53
N ALA A 10 35.37 -41.75 -33.37
CA ALA A 10 34.62 -40.64 -33.96
C ALA A 10 33.98 -39.73 -32.91
N LEU A 11 34.28 -38.46 -32.97
CA LEU A 11 33.65 -37.42 -32.18
C LEU A 11 32.26 -37.14 -32.79
N ALA A 12 31.23 -37.76 -32.24
CA ALA A 12 29.84 -37.44 -32.54
C ALA A 12 29.54 -36.06 -31.87
N LEU A 13 29.50 -35.02 -32.69
CA LEU A 13 28.92 -33.72 -32.30
C LEU A 13 27.44 -33.91 -32.10
N VAL A 14 27.04 -34.08 -30.85
CA VAL A 14 25.63 -33.93 -30.42
C VAL A 14 25.36 -32.42 -30.41
N LEU A 15 24.78 -31.89 -31.47
CA LEU A 15 24.11 -30.62 -31.47
C LEU A 15 22.91 -30.72 -30.50
N THR A 16 23.15 -30.43 -29.24
CA THR A 16 22.03 -30.11 -28.34
C THR A 16 21.47 -28.77 -28.84
N SER A 17 20.40 -28.86 -29.60
CA SER A 17 19.50 -27.75 -29.81
C SER A 17 19.10 -27.23 -28.42
N CYS A 18 19.64 -26.08 -28.01
CA CYS A 18 19.01 -25.28 -27.00
C CYS A 18 17.64 -24.87 -27.58
N SER A 19 16.60 -25.60 -27.20
CA SER A 19 15.28 -25.02 -27.20
C SER A 19 15.38 -23.83 -26.23
N SER A 20 15.31 -22.63 -26.77
CA SER A 20 14.95 -21.46 -25.96
C SER A 20 13.59 -21.82 -25.35
N ASP A 21 13.58 -22.29 -24.11
CA ASP A 21 12.42 -22.13 -23.26
C ASP A 21 12.20 -20.63 -23.21
N ASP A 22 11.26 -20.16 -24.03
CA ASP A 22 10.57 -18.92 -23.80
C ASP A 22 9.86 -19.08 -22.42
N ASN A 23 10.62 -18.91 -21.35
CA ASN A 23 10.09 -18.52 -20.08
C ASN A 23 9.49 -17.13 -20.34
N LYS A 24 8.24 -17.09 -20.81
CA LYS A 24 7.38 -15.93 -20.66
C LYS A 24 7.36 -15.69 -19.17
N GLU A 25 8.14 -14.72 -18.70
CA GLU A 25 7.93 -14.16 -17.37
C GLU A 25 6.43 -13.83 -17.33
N GLU A 26 5.71 -14.56 -16.51
CA GLU A 26 4.28 -14.29 -16.29
C GLU A 26 4.20 -12.84 -15.85
N SER A 27 3.63 -11.99 -16.71
CA SER A 27 3.55 -10.55 -16.41
C SER A 27 2.78 -10.39 -15.11
N ALA A 28 3.35 -9.66 -14.15
CA ALA A 28 2.71 -9.42 -12.87
C ALA A 28 1.29 -8.85 -13.10
N ILE A 29 0.30 -9.42 -12.42
CA ILE A 29 -1.08 -8.93 -12.45
C ILE A 29 -1.10 -7.64 -11.62
N LEU A 30 -1.45 -6.52 -12.27
CA LEU A 30 -1.46 -5.18 -11.71
C LEU A 30 -2.78 -4.48 -12.04
N PRO A 31 -3.40 -3.74 -11.10
CA PRO A 31 -4.63 -3.01 -11.37
C PRO A 31 -4.41 -1.90 -12.41
N LYS A 32 -5.23 -1.86 -13.45
CA LYS A 32 -5.22 -0.82 -14.50
C LYS A 32 -6.19 0.30 -14.18
N THR A 33 -7.35 -0.04 -13.63
CA THR A 33 -8.32 0.94 -13.17
C THR A 33 -8.83 0.59 -11.79
N ILE A 34 -9.15 1.63 -11.02
CA ILE A 34 -9.78 1.53 -9.70
C ILE A 34 -10.98 2.46 -9.72
N LYS A 35 -12.18 1.88 -9.62
CA LYS A 35 -13.42 2.66 -9.54
C LYS A 35 -13.90 2.69 -8.10
N TYR A 36 -14.03 3.88 -7.55
CA TYR A 36 -14.66 4.14 -6.26
C TYR A 36 -16.12 4.55 -6.45
N SER A 37 -17.01 4.07 -5.57
CA SER A 37 -18.41 4.46 -5.55
C SER A 37 -18.91 4.55 -4.11
N SER A 38 -19.36 5.74 -3.70
CA SER A 38 -19.97 6.01 -2.40
C SER A 38 -21.48 6.10 -2.54
N VAL A 39 -22.21 5.43 -1.63
CA VAL A 39 -23.68 5.53 -1.58
C VAL A 39 -24.13 6.84 -0.93
N ALA A 40 -23.39 7.31 0.08
CA ALA A 40 -23.71 8.54 0.79
C ALA A 40 -23.31 9.81 0.01
N TYR A 41 -22.22 9.73 -0.75
CA TYR A 41 -21.62 10.86 -1.48
C TYR A 41 -21.37 10.52 -2.95
N PRO A 42 -22.42 10.40 -3.80
CA PRO A 42 -22.25 10.02 -5.21
C PRO A 42 -21.39 11.00 -6.03
N SER A 43 -21.23 12.23 -5.57
CA SER A 43 -20.33 13.23 -6.17
C SER A 43 -18.86 12.91 -6.01
N GLU A 44 -18.49 12.00 -5.08
CA GLU A 44 -17.13 11.54 -4.85
C GLU A 44 -16.79 10.28 -5.68
N ASN A 45 -17.76 9.76 -6.44
CA ASN A 45 -17.50 8.61 -7.31
C ASN A 45 -16.44 8.97 -8.33
N SER A 46 -15.43 8.13 -8.47
CA SER A 46 -14.30 8.36 -9.37
C SER A 46 -13.82 7.07 -10.01
N THR A 47 -13.06 7.22 -11.08
CA THR A 47 -12.35 6.10 -11.71
C THR A 47 -10.92 6.52 -11.98
N SER A 48 -10.02 5.94 -11.21
CA SER A 48 -8.59 6.18 -11.36
C SER A 48 -7.99 5.23 -12.41
N VAL A 49 -7.16 5.77 -13.29
CA VAL A 49 -6.32 5.00 -14.21
C VAL A 49 -4.91 4.93 -13.63
N VAL A 50 -4.34 3.74 -13.60
CA VAL A 50 -3.02 3.48 -13.03
C VAL A 50 -2.01 3.22 -14.14
N THR A 51 -0.85 3.86 -14.07
CA THR A 51 0.25 3.67 -15.03
C THR A 51 1.48 3.09 -14.33
N TYR A 52 2.24 2.28 -15.08
CA TYR A 52 3.36 1.51 -14.53
C TYR A 52 4.62 1.60 -15.39
N ASN A 53 5.76 1.40 -14.73
CA ASN A 53 7.03 1.03 -15.34
C ASN A 53 7.47 -0.32 -14.73
N GLY A 54 7.23 -1.42 -15.46
CA GLY A 54 7.32 -2.77 -14.90
C GLY A 54 6.30 -2.98 -13.79
N THR A 55 6.73 -3.31 -12.59
CA THR A 55 5.88 -3.42 -11.39
C THR A 55 5.81 -2.15 -10.54
N LYS A 56 6.52 -1.09 -10.93
CA LYS A 56 6.52 0.20 -10.24
C LYS A 56 5.37 1.04 -10.75
N ILE A 57 4.50 1.48 -9.85
CA ILE A 57 3.49 2.47 -10.20
C ILE A 57 4.16 3.81 -10.52
N VAL A 58 3.77 4.44 -11.61
CA VAL A 58 4.25 5.77 -12.00
C VAL A 58 3.26 6.82 -11.54
N SER A 59 1.98 6.62 -11.88
CA SER A 59 0.92 7.52 -11.43
C SER A 59 -0.42 6.80 -11.32
N MET A 60 -1.29 7.38 -10.52
CA MET A 60 -2.72 7.08 -10.44
C MET A 60 -3.47 8.39 -10.66
N LYS A 61 -4.40 8.42 -11.61
CA LYS A 61 -5.09 9.63 -12.03
C LYS A 61 -6.59 9.38 -12.24
N ASP A 62 -7.42 10.29 -11.74
CA ASP A 62 -8.84 10.40 -12.05
C ASP A 62 -9.20 11.79 -12.63
N GLU A 63 -10.48 12.16 -12.59
CA GLU A 63 -11.00 13.41 -13.14
C GLU A 63 -10.51 14.65 -12.38
N THR A 64 -10.25 14.52 -11.08
CA THR A 64 -10.00 15.63 -10.16
C THR A 64 -8.61 15.65 -9.57
N GLY A 65 -7.93 14.49 -9.59
CA GLY A 65 -6.64 14.33 -8.94
C GLY A 65 -5.66 13.44 -9.66
N ARG A 66 -4.39 13.58 -9.29
CA ARG A 66 -3.31 12.69 -9.70
C ARG A 66 -2.31 12.49 -8.56
N THR A 67 -1.91 11.23 -8.34
CA THR A 67 -0.79 10.87 -7.47
C THR A 67 0.36 10.38 -8.33
N ASP A 68 1.53 10.99 -8.20
CA ASP A 68 2.79 10.56 -8.84
C ASP A 68 3.70 9.91 -7.80
N TYR A 69 4.35 8.80 -8.18
CA TYR A 69 5.23 8.00 -7.32
C TYR A 69 6.68 8.10 -7.77
N THR A 70 7.58 8.30 -6.81
CA THR A 70 9.03 8.29 -7.05
C THR A 70 9.66 7.13 -6.29
N TYR A 71 10.63 6.47 -6.94
CA TYR A 71 11.31 5.30 -6.39
C TYR A 71 12.82 5.51 -6.24
N ASP A 72 13.38 4.88 -5.21
CA ASP A 72 14.81 4.54 -5.11
C ASP A 72 14.93 3.00 -5.09
N GLY A 73 15.52 2.42 -6.14
CA GLY A 73 15.44 0.98 -6.35
C GLY A 73 13.98 0.52 -6.43
N ASN A 74 13.56 -0.40 -5.56
CA ASN A 74 12.17 -0.87 -5.44
C ASN A 74 11.41 -0.22 -4.26
N LEU A 75 11.96 0.81 -3.63
CA LEU A 75 11.33 1.51 -2.52
C LEU A 75 10.59 2.74 -3.05
N VAL A 76 9.33 2.93 -2.68
CA VAL A 76 8.63 4.19 -2.88
C VAL A 76 9.23 5.20 -1.91
N VAL A 77 9.86 6.26 -2.42
CA VAL A 77 10.49 7.30 -1.57
C VAL A 77 9.70 8.60 -1.54
N LYS A 78 8.74 8.76 -2.47
CA LYS A 78 7.90 9.97 -2.50
C LYS A 78 6.59 9.69 -3.22
N GLU A 79 5.52 10.26 -2.68
CA GLU A 79 4.22 10.46 -3.32
C GLU A 79 3.99 11.97 -3.45
N THR A 80 3.46 12.39 -4.60
CA THR A 80 3.06 13.79 -4.83
C THR A 80 1.63 13.80 -5.33
N ASN A 81 0.74 14.38 -4.57
CA ASN A 81 -0.66 14.52 -4.91
C ASN A 81 -0.93 15.89 -5.55
N TYR A 82 -1.71 15.88 -6.59
CA TYR A 82 -2.09 17.05 -7.36
C TYR A 82 -3.61 17.18 -7.44
N ASP A 83 -4.11 18.37 -7.22
CA ASP A 83 -5.42 18.80 -7.71
C ASP A 83 -5.30 19.13 -9.20
N THR A 84 -6.18 18.56 -10.01
CA THR A 84 -6.20 18.75 -11.47
C THR A 84 -7.53 19.32 -11.99
N GLU A 85 -8.49 19.63 -11.11
CA GLU A 85 -9.83 20.14 -11.48
C GLU A 85 -9.77 21.43 -12.32
N SER A 86 -8.83 22.32 -12.02
CA SER A 86 -8.65 23.57 -12.74
C SER A 86 -8.02 23.40 -14.14
N GLY A 87 -7.71 22.18 -14.57
CA GLY A 87 -6.94 21.88 -15.77
C GLY A 87 -5.44 22.19 -15.63
N LYS A 88 -4.97 22.49 -14.41
CA LYS A 88 -3.56 22.67 -14.07
C LYS A 88 -3.22 21.74 -12.93
N ASP A 89 -1.99 21.23 -12.96
CA ASP A 89 -1.46 20.43 -11.86
C ASP A 89 -1.06 21.37 -10.71
N ILE A 90 -1.82 21.34 -9.64
CA ILE A 90 -1.54 22.10 -8.41
C ILE A 90 -1.19 21.08 -7.33
N ILE A 91 0.01 21.17 -6.78
CA ILE A 91 0.42 20.26 -5.68
C ILE A 91 -0.51 20.51 -4.49
N SER A 92 -1.24 19.47 -4.06
CA SER A 92 -2.04 19.46 -2.85
C SER A 92 -1.19 19.07 -1.65
N ASP A 93 -0.49 17.96 -1.76
CA ASP A 93 0.38 17.46 -0.70
C ASP A 93 1.52 16.58 -1.23
N ILE A 94 2.52 16.39 -0.40
CA ILE A 94 3.68 15.53 -0.67
C ILE A 94 3.94 14.67 0.57
N THR A 95 4.10 13.36 0.36
CA THR A 95 4.65 12.46 1.38
C THR A 95 6.01 11.94 0.92
N THR A 96 7.01 12.02 1.78
CA THR A 96 8.33 11.41 1.55
C THR A 96 8.60 10.33 2.58
N TYR A 97 9.31 9.27 2.16
CA TYR A 97 9.56 8.07 2.95
C TYR A 97 11.05 7.83 3.12
N LYS A 98 11.47 7.43 4.32
CA LYS A 98 12.83 7.00 4.62
C LYS A 98 12.85 5.56 5.11
N TYR A 99 13.86 4.82 4.66
CA TYR A 99 14.03 3.41 4.99
C TYR A 99 15.39 3.16 5.62
N THR A 100 15.43 2.22 6.55
CA THR A 100 16.67 1.70 7.13
C THR A 100 16.62 0.18 7.08
N ASN A 101 17.63 -0.45 6.46
CA ASN A 101 17.69 -1.90 6.28
C ASN A 101 16.41 -2.47 5.61
N GLY A 102 15.87 -1.77 4.60
CA GLY A 102 14.67 -2.19 3.87
C GLY A 102 13.35 -2.06 4.63
N LYS A 103 13.33 -1.39 5.78
CA LYS A 103 12.12 -1.14 6.58
C LYS A 103 11.82 0.35 6.61
N LEU A 104 10.55 0.72 6.45
CA LEU A 104 10.11 2.11 6.61
C LEU A 104 10.39 2.58 8.04
N THR A 105 11.10 3.70 8.19
CA THR A 105 11.47 4.28 9.49
C THR A 105 10.92 5.68 9.71
N GLU A 106 10.58 6.39 8.63
CA GLU A 106 10.01 7.74 8.73
C GLU A 106 9.16 8.04 7.51
N SER A 107 8.04 8.75 7.71
CA SER A 107 7.36 9.49 6.66
C SER A 107 7.25 10.96 7.05
N LEU A 108 7.35 11.85 6.05
CA LEU A 108 7.16 13.29 6.20
C LEU A 108 6.06 13.72 5.23
N TYR A 109 4.96 14.22 5.76
CA TYR A 109 3.84 14.80 5.03
C TYR A 109 3.94 16.32 5.04
N ALA A 110 3.66 16.94 3.90
CA ALA A 110 3.64 18.38 3.72
C ALA A 110 2.45 18.79 2.83
N GLU A 111 1.71 19.83 3.24
CA GLU A 111 0.60 20.41 2.51
C GLU A 111 0.57 21.93 2.63
N GLY A 112 -0.35 22.63 1.90
CA GLY A 112 -0.46 24.08 1.94
C GLY A 112 0.68 24.77 1.21
N PHE A 113 1.05 24.28 0.03
CA PHE A 113 2.12 24.86 -0.79
C PHE A 113 1.71 26.21 -1.38
N SER A 114 2.57 27.20 -1.22
CA SER A 114 2.40 28.54 -1.77
C SER A 114 3.76 29.22 -2.00
N THR A 115 3.75 30.45 -2.55
CA THR A 115 4.97 31.24 -2.68
C THR A 115 5.59 31.58 -1.31
N GLU A 116 4.76 31.74 -0.29
CA GLU A 116 5.19 32.01 1.10
C GLU A 116 5.67 30.73 1.78
N PHE A 117 5.03 29.59 1.46
CA PHE A 117 5.32 28.27 2.04
C PHE A 117 5.74 27.28 0.96
N PRO A 118 6.94 27.40 0.36
CA PRO A 118 7.38 26.55 -0.75
C PRO A 118 7.64 25.10 -0.33
N ASN A 119 7.75 24.83 0.97
CA ASN A 119 7.92 23.48 1.54
C ASN A 119 6.66 22.98 2.28
N GLY A 120 5.52 23.62 2.06
CA GLY A 120 4.26 23.37 2.76
C GLY A 120 4.13 24.19 4.05
N GLU A 121 2.93 24.70 4.30
CA GLU A 121 2.58 25.42 5.54
C GLU A 121 2.41 24.44 6.70
N TYR A 122 1.75 23.31 6.42
CA TYR A 122 1.45 22.28 7.42
C TYR A 122 2.31 21.06 7.14
N ASN A 123 3.10 20.66 8.13
CA ASN A 123 3.99 19.52 8.02
C ASN A 123 3.79 18.57 9.20
N SER A 124 3.85 17.27 8.94
CA SER A 124 3.87 16.26 10.00
C SER A 124 4.88 15.17 9.67
N ARG A 125 5.53 14.65 10.70
CA ARG A 125 6.49 13.57 10.60
C ARG A 125 6.00 12.37 11.41
N ILE A 126 6.08 11.18 10.83
CA ILE A 126 5.80 9.92 11.53
C ILE A 126 7.09 9.13 11.63
N VAL A 127 7.35 8.61 12.82
CA VAL A 127 8.49 7.73 13.11
C VAL A 127 7.98 6.32 13.36
N PHE A 128 8.57 5.34 12.67
CA PHE A 128 8.27 3.92 12.79
C PHE A 128 9.41 3.21 13.51
N THR A 129 9.13 2.67 14.69
CA THR A 129 10.09 1.87 15.47
C THR A 129 9.71 0.40 15.36
N HIS A 130 10.56 -0.40 14.71
CA HIS A 130 10.38 -1.84 14.59
C HIS A 130 10.89 -2.54 15.84
N ASN A 131 9.99 -3.11 16.63
CA ASN A 131 10.31 -3.78 17.89
C ASN A 131 10.81 -5.22 17.68
N ALA A 132 11.49 -5.76 18.68
CA ALA A 132 12.04 -7.12 18.66
C ALA A 132 10.95 -8.22 18.60
N ASP A 133 9.75 -7.93 19.08
CA ASP A 133 8.59 -8.83 19.03
C ASP A 133 7.85 -8.83 17.67
N GLY A 134 8.34 -8.06 16.69
CA GLY A 134 7.76 -7.93 15.35
C GLY A 134 6.68 -6.88 15.22
N THR A 135 6.30 -6.20 16.30
CA THR A 135 5.38 -5.06 16.24
C THR A 135 6.09 -3.80 15.72
N VAL A 136 5.31 -2.82 15.25
CA VAL A 136 5.84 -1.51 14.84
C VAL A 136 5.14 -0.43 15.63
N LYS A 137 5.92 0.38 16.36
CA LYS A 137 5.41 1.57 17.03
C LYS A 137 5.42 2.74 16.06
N ARG A 138 4.33 3.49 16.02
CA ARG A 138 4.11 4.68 15.19
C ARG A 138 3.93 5.90 16.07
N GLU A 139 4.72 6.93 15.86
CA GLU A 139 4.66 8.19 16.63
C GLU A 139 4.62 9.37 15.66
N ARG A 140 3.63 10.25 15.83
CA ARG A 140 3.45 11.44 14.99
C ARG A 140 4.00 12.69 15.68
N TYR A 141 4.57 13.58 14.88
CA TYR A 141 5.05 14.90 15.28
C TYR A 141 4.48 15.95 14.31
N ASN A 142 3.91 17.01 14.84
CA ASN A 142 3.60 18.21 14.06
C ASN A 142 4.89 19.02 13.91
N VAL A 143 5.17 19.48 12.70
CA VAL A 143 6.41 20.18 12.36
C VAL A 143 6.06 21.61 11.95
N ASN A 144 6.59 22.59 12.69
CA ASN A 144 6.45 24.02 12.37
C ASN A 144 7.84 24.64 12.26
N GLY A 145 8.33 24.79 11.03
CA GLY A 145 9.71 25.18 10.75
C GLY A 145 10.71 24.18 11.34
N THR A 146 11.45 24.59 12.37
CA THR A 146 12.41 23.75 13.07
C THR A 146 11.87 23.14 14.38
N ILE A 147 10.62 23.48 14.73
CA ILE A 147 10.00 23.05 15.99
C ILE A 147 9.15 21.82 15.71
N GLU A 148 9.43 20.72 16.42
CA GLU A 148 8.63 19.52 16.40
C GLU A 148 7.86 19.36 17.71
N THR A 149 6.56 19.14 17.61
CA THR A 149 5.69 18.86 18.76
C THR A 149 5.12 17.44 18.62
N LYS A 150 5.49 16.57 19.56
CA LYS A 150 4.98 15.21 19.57
C LYS A 150 3.46 15.19 19.78
N SER A 151 2.75 14.40 18.97
CA SER A 151 1.34 14.11 19.17
C SER A 151 1.11 13.39 20.50
N VAL A 152 -0.03 13.62 21.11
CA VAL A 152 -0.49 12.86 22.28
C VAL A 152 -0.83 11.41 21.95
N TYR A 153 -1.06 11.12 20.67
CA TYR A 153 -1.36 9.79 20.18
C TYR A 153 -0.10 9.04 19.80
N SER A 154 -0.03 7.79 20.22
CA SER A 154 0.96 6.80 19.72
C SER A 154 0.22 5.52 19.38
N GLU A 155 0.74 4.79 18.40
CA GLU A 155 0.10 3.59 17.88
C GLU A 155 1.07 2.41 17.82
N VAL A 156 0.57 1.20 18.07
CA VAL A 156 1.31 -0.04 17.92
C VAL A 156 0.60 -0.91 16.89
N LEU A 157 1.32 -1.25 15.82
CA LEU A 157 0.88 -2.08 14.71
C LEU A 157 1.37 -3.50 14.92
N THR A 158 0.48 -4.49 14.77
CA THR A 158 0.80 -5.92 14.83
C THR A 158 0.54 -6.56 13.48
N PHE A 159 1.54 -7.26 12.97
CA PHE A 159 1.48 -7.91 11.66
C PHE A 159 1.50 -9.43 11.83
N ALA A 160 0.75 -10.12 10.97
CA ALA A 160 0.79 -11.58 10.83
C ALA A 160 0.59 -11.98 9.38
N ASN A 161 1.41 -12.92 8.88
CA ASN A 161 1.34 -13.44 7.51
C ASN A 161 1.36 -12.35 6.41
N GLY A 162 2.08 -11.25 6.65
CA GLY A 162 2.17 -10.11 5.72
C GLY A 162 0.95 -9.17 5.74
N ASN A 163 0.06 -9.30 6.74
CA ASN A 163 -1.11 -8.44 6.92
C ASN A 163 -1.03 -7.69 8.25
N LEU A 164 -1.53 -6.45 8.29
CA LEU A 164 -1.77 -5.73 9.54
C LEU A 164 -3.01 -6.32 10.22
N VAL A 165 -2.84 -7.05 11.33
CA VAL A 165 -3.96 -7.71 12.00
C VAL A 165 -4.54 -6.93 13.17
N LYS A 166 -3.76 -5.99 13.72
CA LYS A 166 -4.20 -5.16 14.85
C LYS A 166 -3.44 -3.84 14.89
N SER A 167 -4.16 -2.79 15.24
CA SER A 167 -3.63 -1.48 15.62
C SER A 167 -4.18 -1.12 16.99
N VAL A 168 -3.32 -0.56 17.85
CA VAL A 168 -3.69 -0.05 19.18
C VAL A 168 -3.17 1.37 19.30
N GLN A 169 -4.06 2.34 19.26
CA GLN A 169 -3.74 3.75 19.48
C GLN A 169 -4.02 4.13 20.92
N THR A 170 -3.10 4.83 21.53
CA THR A 170 -3.21 5.33 22.91
C THR A 170 -3.08 6.84 22.92
N ASP A 171 -4.03 7.51 23.57
CA ASP A 171 -3.93 8.91 23.94
C ASP A 171 -3.23 9.05 25.29
N SER A 172 -2.06 9.68 25.30
CA SER A 172 -1.24 9.84 26.52
C SER A 172 -1.78 10.87 27.52
N GLN A 173 -2.73 11.74 27.10
CA GLN A 173 -3.36 12.73 27.96
C GLN A 173 -4.59 12.16 28.67
N SER A 174 -5.48 11.53 27.93
CA SER A 174 -6.72 10.98 28.49
C SER A 174 -6.58 9.54 28.99
N GLY A 175 -5.55 8.81 28.52
CA GLY A 175 -5.41 7.37 28.72
C GLY A 175 -6.39 6.55 27.89
N SER A 176 -7.16 7.17 26.96
CA SER A 176 -8.08 6.47 26.08
C SER A 176 -7.30 5.56 25.12
N VAL A 177 -7.87 4.38 24.87
CA VAL A 177 -7.30 3.40 23.95
C VAL A 177 -8.31 3.09 22.87
N PHE A 178 -7.89 3.25 21.62
CA PHE A 178 -8.62 2.79 20.44
C PHE A 178 -7.95 1.52 19.90
N THR A 179 -8.73 0.49 19.62
CA THR A 179 -8.25 -0.76 19.04
C THR A 179 -8.96 -1.03 17.74
N ALA A 180 -8.19 -1.31 16.70
CA ALA A 180 -8.65 -1.80 15.40
C ALA A 180 -8.12 -3.22 15.17
N GLU A 181 -8.99 -4.14 14.81
CA GLU A 181 -8.65 -5.54 14.49
C GLU A 181 -9.18 -5.88 13.10
N TYR A 182 -8.35 -6.56 12.30
CA TYR A 182 -8.62 -6.85 10.90
C TYR A 182 -8.59 -8.37 10.68
N GLU A 183 -9.63 -8.90 10.04
CA GLU A 183 -9.68 -10.27 9.58
C GLU A 183 -9.53 -10.29 8.05
N TYR A 184 -8.72 -11.22 7.56
CA TYR A 184 -8.35 -11.32 6.15
C TYR A 184 -8.83 -12.64 5.56
N ASP A 185 -9.05 -12.63 4.25
CA ASP A 185 -9.17 -13.84 3.46
C ASP A 185 -7.81 -14.48 3.15
N ASN A 186 -7.78 -15.39 2.18
CA ASN A 186 -6.54 -16.01 1.67
C ASN A 186 -6.30 -15.72 0.18
N LYS A 187 -6.93 -14.68 -0.36
CA LYS A 187 -6.86 -14.28 -1.76
C LYS A 187 -5.91 -13.10 -1.95
N ASN A 188 -5.64 -12.75 -3.21
CA ASN A 188 -4.65 -11.74 -3.53
C ASN A 188 -5.23 -10.34 -3.39
N ASN A 189 -4.51 -9.50 -2.63
CA ASN A 189 -4.76 -8.06 -2.59
C ASN A 189 -4.39 -7.43 -3.94
N PRO A 190 -5.14 -6.44 -4.47
CA PRO A 190 -4.85 -5.80 -5.75
C PRO A 190 -3.46 -5.15 -5.82
N TYR A 191 -2.93 -4.67 -4.72
CA TYR A 191 -1.64 -3.97 -4.66
C TYR A 191 -0.43 -4.89 -4.39
N LYS A 192 -0.67 -6.17 -4.16
CA LYS A 192 0.33 -7.17 -3.75
C LYS A 192 1.58 -7.21 -4.65
N ASN A 193 1.39 -7.01 -5.96
CA ASN A 193 2.46 -7.11 -6.95
C ASN A 193 3.11 -5.76 -7.29
N ILE A 194 2.67 -4.67 -6.67
CA ILE A 194 3.27 -3.34 -6.88
C ILE A 194 4.55 -3.26 -6.04
N ALA A 195 5.65 -2.95 -6.71
CA ALA A 195 6.95 -2.84 -6.04
C ALA A 195 6.91 -1.81 -4.90
N GLY A 196 7.41 -2.20 -3.73
CA GLY A 196 7.55 -1.33 -2.56
C GLY A 196 6.27 -1.10 -1.75
N PHE A 197 5.08 -1.42 -2.26
CA PHE A 197 3.83 -1.17 -1.54
C PHE A 197 3.69 -2.00 -0.26
N ASN A 198 4.24 -3.21 -0.25
CA ASN A 198 4.28 -4.04 0.96
C ASN A 198 5.10 -3.44 2.12
N LEU A 199 5.88 -2.40 1.85
CA LEU A 199 6.67 -1.68 2.85
C LEU A 199 6.03 -0.37 3.31
N LEU A 200 4.98 0.10 2.61
CA LEU A 200 4.21 1.29 2.97
C LEU A 200 3.24 0.94 4.10
N ILE A 201 3.78 0.82 5.31
CA ILE A 201 3.02 0.55 6.53
C ILE A 201 2.44 1.83 7.16
N ASP A 202 2.55 2.95 6.46
CA ASP A 202 1.85 4.17 6.80
C ASP A 202 0.40 4.02 6.37
N HIS A 203 -0.52 4.04 7.33
CA HIS A 203 -1.94 3.94 7.08
C HIS A 203 -2.69 5.02 7.83
N SER A 204 -3.77 5.49 7.25
CA SER A 204 -4.68 6.41 7.89
C SER A 204 -5.62 5.67 8.84
N GLU A 205 -6.07 6.36 9.88
CA GLU A 205 -7.02 5.83 10.86
C GLU A 205 -8.31 5.36 10.17
N GLY A 206 -8.74 4.14 10.50
CA GLY A 206 -10.04 3.60 10.09
C GLY A 206 -10.11 2.83 8.78
N GLU A 207 -9.13 2.93 7.90
CA GLU A 207 -9.19 2.26 6.59
C GLU A 207 -8.34 0.98 6.49
N GLY A 208 -7.56 0.66 7.50
CA GLY A 208 -6.63 -0.46 7.48
C GLY A 208 -5.55 -0.29 6.42
N SER A 209 -4.47 -1.05 6.53
CA SER A 209 -3.40 -0.99 5.54
C SER A 209 -3.77 -1.76 4.28
N VAL A 210 -4.48 -1.11 3.36
CA VAL A 210 -4.85 -1.72 2.09
C VAL A 210 -3.61 -1.98 1.24
N TYR A 211 -2.68 -1.02 1.19
CA TYR A 211 -1.51 -1.07 0.31
C TYR A 211 -0.46 -2.10 0.72
N SER A 212 -0.15 -2.22 2.01
CA SER A 212 0.91 -3.09 2.49
C SER A 212 0.48 -4.54 2.76
N SER A 213 -0.82 -4.84 2.72
CA SER A 213 -1.36 -6.18 2.99
C SER A 213 -1.25 -7.12 1.79
N VAL A 214 -1.02 -8.41 2.03
CA VAL A 214 -0.96 -9.44 0.97
C VAL A 214 -2.33 -10.03 0.64
N ASN A 215 -3.30 -9.91 1.56
CA ASN A 215 -4.67 -10.42 1.45
C ASN A 215 -5.70 -9.29 1.61
N ASN A 216 -6.99 -9.61 1.51
CA ASN A 216 -8.06 -8.63 1.53
C ASN A 216 -8.79 -8.65 2.88
N ILE A 217 -9.14 -7.48 3.41
CA ILE A 217 -9.89 -7.32 4.66
C ILE A 217 -11.33 -7.74 4.41
N VAL A 218 -11.80 -8.74 5.16
CA VAL A 218 -13.21 -9.21 5.12
C VAL A 218 -14.01 -8.72 6.31
N LYS A 219 -13.30 -8.32 7.38
CA LYS A 219 -13.94 -7.79 8.57
C LYS A 219 -13.01 -6.82 9.29
N TYR A 220 -13.57 -5.73 9.75
CA TYR A 220 -12.90 -4.72 10.56
C TYR A 220 -13.68 -4.52 11.87
N THR A 221 -12.99 -4.57 13.00
CA THR A 221 -13.58 -4.34 14.33
C THR A 221 -12.89 -3.16 14.99
N ALA A 222 -13.63 -2.13 15.34
CA ALA A 222 -13.15 -0.93 15.99
C ALA A 222 -13.77 -0.74 17.36
N SER A 223 -12.97 -0.44 18.38
CA SER A 223 -13.47 -0.21 19.74
C SER A 223 -12.64 0.83 20.47
N TYR A 224 -13.30 1.69 21.21
CA TYR A 224 -12.69 2.45 22.29
C TYR A 224 -12.73 1.65 23.59
N SER A 225 -11.78 1.91 24.50
CA SER A 225 -11.81 1.31 25.85
C SER A 225 -13.14 1.57 26.51
N ASN A 226 -13.76 0.50 27.03
CA ASN A 226 -15.06 0.49 27.71
C ASN A 226 -16.31 0.72 26.81
N GLU A 227 -16.17 0.63 25.48
CA GLU A 227 -17.29 0.72 24.56
C GLU A 227 -17.56 -0.63 23.87
N THR A 228 -18.80 -0.81 23.40
CA THR A 228 -19.13 -1.95 22.56
C THR A 228 -18.45 -1.82 21.21
N PRO A 229 -17.71 -2.83 20.74
CA PRO A 229 -17.04 -2.77 19.45
C PRO A 229 -17.99 -2.53 18.27
N ASN A 230 -17.55 -1.72 17.34
CA ASN A 230 -18.18 -1.57 16.02
C ASN A 230 -17.60 -2.60 15.07
N VAL A 231 -18.46 -3.35 14.41
CA VAL A 231 -18.05 -4.38 13.45
C VAL A 231 -18.52 -3.98 12.07
N TYR A 232 -17.57 -3.95 11.12
CA TYR A 232 -17.82 -3.68 9.71
C TYR A 232 -17.42 -4.89 8.89
N LYS A 233 -18.17 -5.20 7.84
CA LYS A 233 -17.97 -6.35 6.97
C LYS A 233 -17.79 -5.89 5.53
N SER A 234 -17.07 -6.69 4.76
CA SER A 234 -16.93 -6.52 3.33
C SER A 234 -17.35 -7.78 2.59
N GLU A 235 -18.02 -7.61 1.47
CA GLU A 235 -18.23 -8.68 0.48
C GLU A 235 -17.28 -8.49 -0.68
N ILE A 236 -16.62 -9.58 -1.09
CA ILE A 236 -15.54 -9.53 -2.08
C ILE A 236 -15.84 -10.47 -3.23
N VAL A 237 -15.65 -9.99 -4.45
CA VAL A 237 -15.65 -10.76 -5.69
C VAL A 237 -14.24 -10.83 -6.23
N TYR A 238 -13.83 -11.98 -6.76
CA TYR A 238 -12.48 -12.22 -7.29
C TYR A 238 -12.52 -12.48 -8.79
N ASP A 239 -11.42 -12.17 -9.45
CA ASP A 239 -11.17 -12.60 -10.83
C ASP A 239 -10.71 -14.08 -10.89
N ALA A 240 -10.45 -14.57 -12.12
CA ALA A 240 -9.99 -15.95 -12.34
C ALA A 240 -8.62 -16.25 -11.72
N ASN A 241 -7.81 -15.23 -11.41
CA ASN A 241 -6.49 -15.33 -10.82
C ASN A 241 -6.51 -15.14 -9.29
N ASN A 242 -7.70 -15.10 -8.68
CA ASN A 242 -7.91 -14.84 -7.26
C ASN A 242 -7.47 -13.44 -6.80
N PHE A 243 -7.41 -12.45 -7.70
CA PHE A 243 -7.30 -11.05 -7.33
C PHE A 243 -8.66 -10.44 -7.08
N LEU A 244 -8.74 -9.52 -6.13
CA LEU A 244 -9.96 -8.79 -5.81
C LEU A 244 -10.41 -7.98 -7.03
N SER A 245 -11.59 -8.29 -7.59
CA SER A 245 -12.20 -7.53 -8.70
C SER A 245 -13.24 -6.53 -8.22
N LYS A 246 -13.90 -6.82 -7.09
CA LYS A 246 -14.82 -5.89 -6.43
C LYS A 246 -14.86 -6.15 -4.95
N VAL A 247 -14.90 -5.07 -4.15
CA VAL A 247 -15.26 -5.12 -2.73
C VAL A 247 -16.42 -4.17 -2.48
N THR A 248 -17.37 -4.60 -1.66
CA THR A 248 -18.47 -3.77 -1.14
C THR A 248 -18.34 -3.74 0.38
N ASN A 249 -18.13 -2.55 0.91
CA ASN A 249 -18.09 -2.28 2.34
C ASN A 249 -19.50 -1.92 2.84
N PHE A 250 -19.90 -2.49 3.97
CA PHE A 250 -21.21 -2.27 4.57
C PHE A 250 -21.14 -1.32 5.74
N LYS A 251 -22.24 -0.59 5.98
CA LYS A 251 -22.43 0.17 7.22
C LYS A 251 -22.41 -0.77 8.42
N ARG A 252 -22.38 -0.19 9.63
CA ARG A 252 -22.38 -0.92 10.90
C ARG A 252 -23.54 -1.94 11.04
N ASP A 253 -24.64 -1.76 10.32
CA ASP A 253 -25.75 -2.72 10.30
C ASP A 253 -25.41 -4.05 9.58
N GLY A 254 -24.29 -4.08 8.85
CA GLY A 254 -23.79 -5.24 8.10
C GLY A 254 -24.64 -5.62 6.89
N ILE A 255 -25.58 -4.77 6.46
CA ILE A 255 -26.54 -5.04 5.38
C ILE A 255 -26.58 -3.90 4.37
N THR A 256 -26.51 -2.65 4.82
CA THR A 256 -26.59 -1.46 3.97
C THR A 256 -25.22 -1.18 3.35
N PRO A 257 -25.05 -1.23 2.01
CA PRO A 257 -23.81 -0.83 1.38
C PRO A 257 -23.46 0.62 1.73
N ALA A 258 -22.18 0.86 2.04
CA ALA A 258 -21.62 2.19 2.27
C ALA A 258 -20.88 2.67 1.03
N GLU A 259 -19.97 1.84 0.52
CA GLU A 259 -19.09 2.15 -0.59
C GLU A 259 -18.65 0.87 -1.30
N SER A 260 -18.09 1.02 -2.49
CA SER A 260 -17.47 -0.10 -3.19
C SER A 260 -16.26 0.35 -4.02
N PHE A 261 -15.32 -0.60 -4.21
CA PHE A 261 -14.21 -0.46 -5.12
C PHE A 261 -14.26 -1.58 -6.17
N GLU A 262 -14.03 -1.24 -7.44
CA GLU A 262 -13.93 -2.20 -8.53
C GLU A 262 -12.56 -2.06 -9.20
N PHE A 263 -11.91 -3.19 -9.49
CA PHE A 263 -10.57 -3.25 -10.08
C PHE A 263 -10.62 -3.95 -11.44
N THR A 264 -9.87 -3.43 -12.42
CA THR A 264 -9.56 -4.13 -13.68
C THR A 264 -8.06 -4.38 -13.76
N TYR A 265 -7.65 -5.47 -14.43
CA TYR A 265 -6.26 -5.90 -14.55
C TYR A 265 -5.81 -6.03 -16.00
#